data_12a8830139a5d9e58c59c8b2530a46e0
#
_entry.id   12a8830139a5d9e58c59c8b2530a46e0
#
_cell.length_a   1.000
_cell.length_b   1.000
_cell.length_c   1.000
_cell.angle_alpha   90.00
_cell.angle_beta   90.00
_cell.angle_gamma   90.00
#
_symmetry.space_group_name_H-M   'P 1'
#
loop_
_entity.id
_entity.type
_entity.pdbx_description
1 polymer ?
#
loop_
_entity_poly.entity_id
_entity_poly.type
_entity_poly.pdbx_seq_one_letter_code
_entity_poly.pdbx_strand_id
1 'polypeptide(L)'
;MADSAVVSGSPGACLRRSSYTEADVVSPSLSARNSPPTSVDGIAPASRLEIIRESFHLQGFSKPLVNILLAGNRPATHAAYGSAWRNWVDWCLRRSENPLSPPLSSVLEFLASLHTEGKAYSTINVHRSMLSSTLPHIDNHPIGQHPLVKSLMNGCYNINPP
;
A
#
# COMPACT_ATOMS: atom_id res chain seq x y z
N MET A 1 -23.73 -8.60 -57.94
CA MET A 1 -24.62 -9.74 -57.81
C MET A 1 -24.52 -10.10 -56.35
N ALA A 2 -25.40 -9.57 -55.52
CA ALA A 2 -26.65 -10.15 -55.03
C ALA A 2 -26.37 -11.39 -54.17
N ASP A 3 -26.83 -11.58 -52.96
CA ASP A 3 -28.06 -11.22 -52.26
C ASP A 3 -27.89 -11.52 -50.73
N SER A 4 -28.32 -10.66 -49.94
CA SER A 4 -29.34 -10.67 -48.90
C SER A 4 -29.79 -12.02 -48.34
N ALA A 5 -29.78 -12.14 -47.02
CA ALA A 5 -30.91 -12.65 -46.23
C ALA A 5 -30.80 -12.30 -44.74
N VAL A 6 -31.69 -11.45 -44.32
CA VAL A 6 -32.16 -11.16 -42.96
C VAL A 6 -33.07 -12.29 -42.49
N VAL A 7 -32.98 -12.75 -41.25
CA VAL A 7 -34.13 -13.26 -40.48
C VAL A 7 -34.02 -12.92 -39.00
N SER A 8 -35.02 -12.21 -38.60
CA SER A 8 -35.47 -11.84 -37.26
C SER A 8 -35.97 -13.05 -36.44
N GLY A 9 -35.95 -12.90 -35.13
CA GLY A 9 -36.71 -13.78 -34.24
C GLY A 9 -36.51 -13.52 -32.74
N SER A 10 -37.17 -12.56 -32.16
CA SER A 10 -37.65 -12.55 -30.77
C SER A 10 -39.10 -13.10 -30.79
N PRO A 11 -39.77 -13.37 -29.66
CA PRO A 11 -39.48 -13.25 -28.24
C PRO A 11 -39.99 -14.46 -27.44
N GLY A 12 -39.74 -14.47 -26.10
CA GLY A 12 -40.37 -15.43 -25.22
C GLY A 12 -40.24 -15.03 -23.75
N ALA A 13 -41.12 -14.17 -23.32
CA ALA A 13 -41.37 -13.88 -21.92
C ALA A 13 -42.03 -15.09 -21.23
N CYS A 14 -41.60 -15.41 -20.01
CA CYS A 14 -42.47 -16.08 -19.05
C CYS A 14 -42.18 -15.60 -17.63
N LEU A 15 -43.07 -14.76 -17.19
CA LEU A 15 -43.41 -14.43 -15.82
C LEU A 15 -43.86 -15.70 -15.09
N ARG A 16 -43.35 -15.95 -13.89
CA ARG A 16 -44.12 -16.56 -12.82
C ARG A 16 -43.81 -15.91 -11.48
N ARG A 17 -44.81 -15.21 -11.05
CA ARG A 17 -45.11 -14.78 -9.69
C ARG A 17 -45.59 -15.99 -8.91
N SER A 18 -45.26 -16.05 -7.64
CA SER A 18 -46.11 -16.47 -6.50
C SER A 18 -45.17 -16.62 -5.30
N SER A 19 -45.39 -16.18 -4.22
CA SER A 19 -46.35 -15.54 -3.30
C SER A 19 -45.90 -15.88 -1.88
N TYR A 20 -45.74 -14.86 -1.09
CA TYR A 20 -45.98 -14.74 0.36
C TYR A 20 -46.10 -16.00 1.19
N THR A 21 -45.35 -16.07 2.26
CA THR A 21 -45.98 -16.20 3.61
C THR A 21 -45.10 -15.55 4.67
N GLU A 22 -45.75 -14.66 5.33
CA GLU A 22 -45.43 -13.96 6.57
C GLU A 22 -45.75 -14.88 7.73
N ALA A 23 -44.92 -14.90 8.74
CA ALA A 23 -45.20 -15.14 10.16
C ALA A 23 -43.84 -15.17 10.88
N ASP A 24 -43.57 -14.28 11.68
CA ASP A 24 -43.97 -13.81 12.98
C ASP A 24 -42.87 -14.06 14.02
N VAL A 25 -42.38 -12.90 14.54
CA VAL A 25 -42.12 -12.61 15.96
C VAL A 25 -41.27 -13.62 16.74
N VAL A 26 -40.09 -13.19 17.16
CA VAL A 26 -39.71 -12.94 18.56
C VAL A 26 -38.34 -12.30 18.60
N SER A 27 -38.27 -11.05 19.04
CA SER A 27 -37.11 -10.50 19.74
C SER A 27 -37.11 -11.05 21.16
N PRO A 28 -35.94 -11.30 21.73
CA PRO A 28 -35.53 -10.37 22.77
C PRO A 28 -34.05 -9.94 22.71
N SER A 29 -33.93 -8.65 22.97
CA SER A 29 -32.79 -7.97 23.57
C SER A 29 -31.91 -8.86 24.42
N LEU A 30 -30.58 -8.67 24.29
CA LEU A 30 -29.74 -8.35 25.44
C LEU A 30 -28.31 -8.10 24.97
N SER A 31 -27.91 -6.82 25.06
CA SER A 31 -26.67 -6.40 25.66
C SER A 31 -25.40 -7.14 25.21
N ALA A 32 -24.90 -6.84 24.06
CA ALA A 32 -23.49 -6.98 23.79
C ALA A 32 -22.82 -5.66 24.17
N ARG A 33 -22.12 -5.69 25.29
CA ARG A 33 -21.25 -4.64 25.76
C ARG A 33 -20.23 -4.36 24.68
N ASN A 34 -20.33 -3.20 24.03
CA ASN A 34 -19.22 -2.55 23.39
C ASN A 34 -18.24 -2.13 24.50
N SER A 35 -17.33 -3.01 24.82
CA SER A 35 -16.10 -2.61 25.44
C SER A 35 -15.19 -2.11 24.32
N PRO A 36 -14.76 -0.85 24.31
CA PRO A 36 -13.69 -0.44 23.42
C PRO A 36 -12.47 -1.26 23.80
N PRO A 37 -11.69 -1.76 22.86
CA PRO A 37 -10.41 -2.35 23.20
C PRO A 37 -9.58 -1.27 23.85
N THR A 38 -9.28 -1.49 25.11
CA THR A 38 -8.35 -0.68 25.88
C THR A 38 -7.04 -0.65 25.11
N SER A 39 -6.72 0.52 24.61
CA SER A 39 -5.45 0.84 23.97
C SER A 39 -4.34 0.53 24.97
N VAL A 40 -3.63 -0.56 24.76
CA VAL A 40 -2.27 -0.66 25.24
C VAL A 40 -1.50 0.35 24.40
N ASP A 41 -1.00 1.40 25.05
CA ASP A 41 -0.03 2.35 24.52
C ASP A 41 1.26 1.64 24.13
N GLY A 42 1.20 0.88 23.03
CA GLY A 42 2.34 0.61 22.21
C GLY A 42 2.29 1.66 21.12
N ILE A 43 3.29 2.50 21.00
CA ILE A 43 3.48 3.45 19.91
C ILE A 43 3.34 2.66 18.62
N ALA A 44 2.11 2.61 18.08
CA ALA A 44 1.89 2.05 16.76
C ALA A 44 2.73 2.92 15.80
N PRO A 45 3.62 2.33 15.01
CA PRO A 45 4.44 3.11 14.11
C PRO A 45 3.52 3.95 13.25
N ALA A 46 3.74 5.28 13.27
CA ALA A 46 2.93 6.23 12.52
C ALA A 46 2.73 5.73 11.08
N SER A 47 1.52 5.81 10.58
CA SER A 47 1.27 5.31 9.23
C SER A 47 2.11 6.11 8.24
N ARG A 48 2.59 5.48 7.16
CA ARG A 48 3.37 6.15 6.12
C ARG A 48 2.70 7.46 5.64
N LEU A 49 1.37 7.44 5.49
CA LEU A 49 0.64 8.63 5.02
C LEU A 49 0.64 9.78 6.04
N GLU A 50 0.62 9.46 7.33
CA GLU A 50 0.73 10.47 8.39
C GLU A 50 2.11 11.13 8.38
N ILE A 51 3.16 10.35 8.22
CA ILE A 51 4.53 10.87 8.10
C ILE A 51 4.67 11.81 6.91
N ILE A 52 4.13 11.44 5.76
CA ILE A 52 4.18 12.30 4.56
C ILE A 52 3.33 13.55 4.76
N ARG A 53 2.14 13.45 5.36
CA ARG A 53 1.31 14.62 5.69
C ARG A 53 2.05 15.59 6.59
N GLU A 54 2.64 15.07 7.65
CA GLU A 54 3.42 15.89 8.59
C GLU A 54 4.60 16.57 7.90
N SER A 55 5.35 15.83 7.08
CA SER A 55 6.44 16.40 6.28
C SER A 55 5.98 17.54 5.38
N PHE A 56 4.83 17.43 4.73
CA PHE A 56 4.27 18.50 3.90
C PHE A 56 3.78 19.68 4.73
N HIS A 57 3.21 19.45 5.90
CA HIS A 57 2.79 20.53 6.80
C HIS A 57 3.99 21.31 7.35
N LEU A 58 5.09 20.62 7.70
CA LEU A 58 6.34 21.28 8.10
C LEU A 58 6.95 22.13 6.98
N GLN A 59 6.72 21.78 5.71
CA GLN A 59 7.08 22.59 4.55
C GLN A 59 6.13 23.77 4.28
N GLY A 60 5.08 23.93 5.10
CA GLY A 60 4.11 25.01 4.99
C GLY A 60 2.98 24.78 3.98
N PHE A 61 2.80 23.55 3.48
CA PHE A 61 1.73 23.26 2.53
C PHE A 61 0.35 23.23 3.21
N SER A 62 -0.64 23.81 2.53
CA SER A 62 -2.02 23.81 3.02
C SER A 62 -2.65 22.41 2.95
N LYS A 63 -3.59 22.12 3.86
CA LYS A 63 -4.33 20.85 3.87
C LYS A 63 -4.96 20.46 2.51
N PRO A 64 -5.63 21.38 1.76
CA PRO A 64 -6.16 21.04 0.44
C PRO A 64 -5.07 20.60 -0.53
N LEU A 65 -3.93 21.29 -0.56
CA LEU A 65 -2.80 20.94 -1.41
C LEU A 65 -2.24 19.54 -1.05
N VAL A 66 -2.04 19.27 0.23
CA VAL A 66 -1.55 17.97 0.72
C VAL A 66 -2.49 16.85 0.29
N ASN A 67 -3.81 17.04 0.38
CA ASN A 67 -4.77 16.03 -0.07
C ASN A 67 -4.65 15.74 -1.57
N ILE A 68 -4.46 16.75 -2.40
CA ILE A 68 -4.25 16.59 -3.85
C ILE A 68 -2.94 15.84 -4.13
N LEU A 69 -1.85 16.21 -3.45
CA LEU A 69 -0.56 15.54 -3.61
C LEU A 69 -0.63 14.06 -3.23
N LEU A 70 -1.31 13.74 -2.13
CA LEU A 70 -1.50 12.35 -1.70
C LEU A 70 -2.41 11.56 -2.64
N ALA A 71 -3.41 12.20 -3.26
CA ALA A 71 -4.29 11.58 -4.24
C ALA A 71 -3.58 11.24 -5.58
N GLY A 72 -2.36 11.76 -5.79
CA GLY A 72 -1.56 11.47 -6.99
C GLY A 72 -1.18 9.99 -7.14
N ASN A 73 -1.19 9.22 -6.07
CA ASN A 73 -0.94 7.78 -6.11
C ASN A 73 -2.26 6.99 -6.12
N ARG A 74 -2.31 5.90 -6.88
CA ARG A 74 -3.47 5.00 -6.92
C ARG A 74 -3.64 4.28 -5.57
N PRO A 75 -4.88 3.92 -5.16
CA PRO A 75 -5.14 3.19 -3.91
C PRO A 75 -4.32 1.90 -3.77
N ALA A 76 -4.16 1.13 -4.84
CA ALA A 76 -3.33 -0.07 -4.85
C ALA A 76 -1.84 0.23 -4.53
N THR A 77 -1.32 1.36 -5.02
CA THR A 77 0.04 1.81 -4.71
C THR A 77 0.17 2.17 -3.23
N HIS A 78 -0.83 2.85 -2.66
CA HIS A 78 -0.86 3.16 -1.23
C HIS A 78 -0.86 1.90 -0.36
N ALA A 79 -1.63 0.88 -0.72
CA ALA A 79 -1.68 -0.39 -0.01
C ALA A 79 -0.33 -1.12 -0.06
N ALA A 80 0.28 -1.23 -1.25
CA ALA A 80 1.59 -1.84 -1.44
C ALA A 80 2.69 -1.10 -0.66
N TYR A 81 2.69 0.22 -0.71
CA TYR A 81 3.65 1.04 0.04
C TYR A 81 3.41 0.99 1.55
N GLY A 82 2.17 0.89 2.01
CA GLY A 82 1.85 0.71 3.43
C GLY A 82 2.39 -0.61 3.97
N SER A 83 2.28 -1.70 3.21
CA SER A 83 2.88 -3.00 3.56
C SER A 83 4.41 -2.94 3.57
N ALA A 84 5.01 -2.36 2.54
CA ALA A 84 6.46 -2.19 2.45
C ALA A 84 7.01 -1.31 3.59
N TRP A 85 6.27 -0.27 3.99
CA TRP A 85 6.62 0.59 5.12
C TRP A 85 6.66 -0.17 6.44
N ARG A 86 5.65 -0.99 6.73
CA ARG A 86 5.65 -1.83 7.95
C ARG A 86 6.87 -2.74 8.00
N ASN A 87 7.20 -3.41 6.89
CA ASN A 87 8.40 -4.26 6.83
C ASN A 87 9.69 -3.48 7.12
N TRP A 88 9.79 -2.27 6.58
CA TRP A 88 10.93 -1.38 6.85
C TRP A 88 11.02 -1.00 8.31
N VAL A 89 9.92 -0.54 8.90
CA VAL A 89 9.87 -0.15 10.33
C VAL A 89 10.24 -1.33 11.23
N ASP A 90 9.67 -2.52 10.99
CA ASP A 90 9.97 -3.73 11.75
C ASP A 90 11.45 -4.12 11.65
N TRP A 91 12.02 -3.97 10.46
CA TRP A 91 13.45 -4.25 10.24
C TRP A 91 14.33 -3.25 11.01
N CYS A 92 14.04 -1.96 10.97
CA CYS A 92 14.75 -0.94 11.71
C CYS A 92 14.63 -1.14 13.24
N LEU A 93 13.43 -1.42 13.74
CA LEU A 93 13.21 -1.64 15.19
C LEU A 93 14.02 -2.83 15.71
N ARG A 94 14.13 -3.92 14.97
CA ARG A 94 14.99 -5.06 15.34
C ARG A 94 16.46 -4.71 15.46
N ARG A 95 16.90 -3.64 14.79
CA ARG A 95 18.29 -3.14 14.79
C ARG A 95 18.47 -1.90 15.69
N SER A 96 17.42 -1.48 16.39
CA SER A 96 17.42 -0.25 17.19
C SER A 96 17.79 1.00 16.37
N GLU A 97 17.38 1.03 15.11
CA GLU A 97 17.61 2.13 14.17
C GLU A 97 16.36 3.00 14.02
N ASN A 98 16.56 4.29 13.73
CA ASN A 98 15.44 5.20 13.46
C ASN A 98 14.93 5.03 12.01
N PRO A 99 13.69 4.57 11.81
CA PRO A 99 13.15 4.35 10.47
C PRO A 99 12.94 5.64 9.65
N LEU A 100 12.90 6.81 10.30
CA LEU A 100 12.64 8.10 9.64
C LEU A 100 13.93 8.81 9.17
N SER A 101 15.07 8.46 9.74
CA SER A 101 16.36 9.07 9.41
C SER A 101 17.45 8.00 9.40
N PRO A 102 17.34 7.00 8.49
CA PRO A 102 18.33 5.94 8.39
C PRO A 102 19.60 6.43 7.69
N PRO A 103 20.77 5.87 8.05
CA PRO A 103 21.94 6.01 7.21
C PRO A 103 21.76 5.23 5.91
N LEU A 104 22.49 5.62 4.87
CA LEU A 104 22.45 4.94 3.57
C LEU A 104 22.77 3.44 3.66
N SER A 105 23.73 3.08 4.55
CA SER A 105 24.12 1.68 4.79
C SER A 105 22.92 0.81 5.18
N SER A 106 22.07 1.29 6.08
CA SER A 106 20.88 0.56 6.54
C SER A 106 19.86 0.37 5.41
N VAL A 107 19.70 1.38 4.55
CA VAL A 107 18.86 1.25 3.35
C VAL A 107 19.38 0.16 2.41
N LEU A 108 20.69 0.15 2.16
CA LEU A 108 21.31 -0.87 1.31
C LEU A 108 21.21 -2.26 1.91
N GLU A 109 21.50 -2.41 3.22
CA GLU A 109 21.37 -3.69 3.92
C GLU A 109 19.95 -4.23 3.94
N PHE A 110 18.96 -3.35 4.14
CA PHE A 110 17.55 -3.74 4.06
C PHE A 110 17.18 -4.28 2.69
N LEU A 111 17.51 -3.55 1.61
CA LEU A 111 17.22 -4.01 0.25
C LEU A 111 17.99 -5.29 -0.10
N ALA A 112 19.21 -5.44 0.37
CA ALA A 112 19.99 -6.66 0.21
C ALA A 112 19.41 -7.84 0.98
N SER A 113 18.87 -7.60 2.19
CA SER A 113 18.21 -8.66 2.97
C SER A 113 16.97 -9.21 2.27
N LEU A 114 16.19 -8.36 1.62
CA LEU A 114 15.04 -8.79 0.82
C LEU A 114 15.46 -9.70 -0.36
N HIS A 115 16.59 -9.37 -1.00
CA HIS A 115 17.15 -10.22 -2.06
C HIS A 115 17.61 -11.58 -1.50
N THR A 116 18.30 -11.57 -0.36
CA THR A 116 18.76 -12.80 0.32
C THR A 116 17.60 -13.68 0.78
N GLU A 117 16.47 -13.06 1.18
CA GLU A 117 15.21 -13.76 1.49
C GLU A 117 14.50 -14.34 0.24
N GLY A 118 15.05 -14.16 -0.94
CA GLY A 118 14.46 -14.65 -2.20
C GLY A 118 13.26 -13.86 -2.69
N LYS A 119 13.08 -12.61 -2.24
CA LYS A 119 12.00 -11.75 -2.76
C LYS A 119 12.23 -11.43 -4.24
N ALA A 120 11.15 -11.44 -5.01
CA ALA A 120 11.20 -11.06 -6.43
C ALA A 120 11.72 -9.63 -6.61
N TYR A 121 12.44 -9.38 -7.70
CA TYR A 121 12.97 -8.06 -8.04
C TYR A 121 11.91 -6.96 -8.01
N SER A 122 10.70 -7.24 -8.51
CA SER A 122 9.57 -6.31 -8.47
C SER A 122 9.19 -5.90 -7.03
N THR A 123 9.24 -6.84 -6.09
CA THR A 123 8.98 -6.59 -4.66
C THR A 123 10.07 -5.68 -4.07
N ILE A 124 11.34 -5.97 -4.34
CA ILE A 124 12.47 -5.13 -3.88
C ILE A 124 12.33 -3.72 -4.45
N ASN A 125 11.94 -3.60 -5.73
CA ASN A 125 11.73 -2.32 -6.38
C ASN A 125 10.55 -1.52 -5.77
N VAL A 126 9.49 -2.18 -5.29
CA VAL A 126 8.40 -1.54 -4.52
C VAL A 126 8.96 -0.95 -3.22
N HIS A 127 9.78 -1.69 -2.47
CA HIS A 127 10.41 -1.20 -1.25
C HIS A 127 11.33 0.00 -1.53
N ARG A 128 12.17 -0.08 -2.57
CA ARG A 128 13.01 1.04 -3.01
C ARG A 128 12.18 2.29 -3.32
N SER A 129 11.12 2.14 -4.08
CA SER A 129 10.23 3.25 -4.48
C SER A 129 9.49 3.84 -3.28
N MET A 130 9.04 2.99 -2.35
CA MET A 130 8.40 3.40 -1.10
C MET A 130 9.37 4.23 -0.25
N LEU A 131 10.61 3.76 -0.02
CA LEU A 131 11.63 4.48 0.74
C LEU A 131 11.92 5.85 0.10
N SER A 132 12.11 5.87 -1.22
CA SER A 132 12.39 7.09 -1.98
C SER A 132 11.27 8.14 -1.91
N SER A 133 10.03 7.71 -1.76
CA SER A 133 8.85 8.60 -1.67
C SER A 133 8.44 8.98 -0.26
N THR A 134 9.07 8.39 0.75
CA THR A 134 8.68 8.57 2.16
C THR A 134 9.77 9.25 2.96
N LEU A 135 11.02 8.91 2.71
CA LEU A 135 12.17 9.39 3.47
C LEU A 135 12.84 10.61 2.81
N PRO A 136 13.55 11.42 3.59
CA PRO A 136 14.30 12.55 3.07
C PRO A 136 15.40 12.09 2.11
N HIS A 137 15.93 13.02 1.36
CA HIS A 137 17.08 12.78 0.48
C HIS A 137 18.33 12.43 1.30
N ILE A 138 19.15 11.54 0.76
CA ILE A 138 20.47 11.22 1.28
C ILE A 138 21.48 11.69 0.24
N ASP A 139 22.51 12.42 0.66
CA ASP A 139 23.54 13.00 -0.22
C ASP A 139 22.96 13.76 -1.43
N ASN A 140 21.93 14.57 -1.18
CA ASN A 140 21.20 15.32 -2.21
C ASN A 140 20.47 14.47 -3.27
N HIS A 141 20.33 13.17 -3.05
CA HIS A 141 19.59 12.29 -3.94
C HIS A 141 18.34 11.71 -3.27
N PRO A 142 17.22 11.59 -3.98
CA PRO A 142 16.16 10.69 -3.53
C PRO A 142 16.77 9.27 -3.37
N ILE A 143 16.40 8.58 -2.30
CA ILE A 143 16.98 7.27 -1.96
C ILE A 143 17.03 6.33 -3.17
N GLY A 144 15.92 6.20 -3.90
CA GLY A 144 15.85 5.32 -5.07
C GLY A 144 16.69 5.77 -6.26
N GLN A 145 17.22 6.98 -6.26
CA GLN A 145 18.08 7.53 -7.31
C GLN A 145 19.55 7.57 -6.89
N HIS A 146 19.86 7.26 -5.64
CA HIS A 146 21.22 7.23 -5.15
C HIS A 146 22.08 6.22 -5.95
N PRO A 147 23.31 6.57 -6.35
CA PRO A 147 24.16 5.72 -7.20
C PRO A 147 24.37 4.30 -6.64
N LEU A 148 24.62 4.17 -5.33
CA LEU A 148 24.81 2.87 -4.69
C LEU A 148 23.52 2.05 -4.66
N VAL A 149 22.35 2.68 -4.47
CA VAL A 149 21.06 1.97 -4.53
C VAL A 149 20.79 1.46 -5.95
N LYS A 150 21.08 2.27 -6.97
CA LYS A 150 20.98 1.83 -8.37
C LYS A 150 21.91 0.65 -8.65
N SER A 151 23.16 0.74 -8.18
CA SER A 151 24.14 -0.34 -8.34
C SER A 151 23.67 -1.63 -7.67
N LEU A 152 23.15 -1.55 -6.44
CA LEU A 152 22.56 -2.70 -5.73
C LEU A 152 21.41 -3.30 -6.53
N MET A 153 20.48 -2.47 -7.02
CA MET A 153 19.32 -2.96 -7.79
C MET A 153 19.75 -3.65 -9.10
N ASN A 154 20.75 -3.11 -9.77
CA ASN A 154 21.33 -3.77 -10.95
C ASN A 154 21.97 -5.13 -10.58
N GLY A 155 22.68 -5.19 -9.45
CA GLY A 155 23.21 -6.45 -8.92
C GLY A 155 22.12 -7.48 -8.65
N CYS A 156 21.04 -7.09 -7.96
CA CYS A 156 19.89 -7.97 -7.71
C CYS A 156 19.27 -8.50 -9.02
N TYR A 157 19.13 -7.63 -10.02
CA TYR A 157 18.62 -8.02 -11.34
C TYR A 157 19.53 -9.02 -12.06
N ASN A 158 20.83 -8.80 -12.02
CA ASN A 158 21.80 -9.66 -12.71
C ASN A 158 21.96 -11.03 -12.04
N ILE A 159 21.84 -11.08 -10.71
CA ILE A 159 21.98 -12.35 -9.95
C ILE A 159 20.71 -13.18 -10.08
N ASN A 160 19.54 -12.56 -10.02
CA ASN A 160 18.25 -13.24 -10.12
C ASN A 160 17.30 -12.44 -11.01
N PRO A 161 17.42 -12.57 -12.34
CA PRO A 161 16.54 -11.88 -13.28
C PRO A 161 15.08 -12.37 -13.12
N PRO A 162 14.08 -11.50 -13.35
CA PRO A 162 12.67 -11.82 -13.25
C PRO A 162 12.19 -12.80 -14.34
#